data_5cfd771bb3cacd6d142ad5e229f122e1
#
_entry.id   5cfd771bb3cacd6d142ad5e229f122e1
#
_cell.length_a   1.000
_cell.length_b   1.000
_cell.length_c   1.000
_cell.angle_alpha   90.00
_cell.angle_beta   90.00
_cell.angle_gamma   90.00
#
_symmetry.space_group_name_H-M   'P 1'
#
loop_
_entity.id
_entity.type
_entity.pdbx_description
1 polymer ?
#
loop_
_entity_poly.entity_id
_entity_poly.type
_entity_poly.pdbx_seq_one_letter_code
_entity_poly.pdbx_strand_id
1 'polypeptide(L)'
;MIGDGKLLTNAHCVEHDTQVKVKKRGDDTKYVAKVLARGVECDIALLSVESKDFWEGAEPLRFGRLPRLQDAVTVVGYPLGGDTISVTKGVVSRIEVTSYAHGSSELLGIQIDAAINPGNSGGPAFNDDGDCIGVAFQVYRSDDAENIGYVIPTTVVSHFLEDYERNGKYCGFPCLGVLLQKLENPALRACLKVPSNEGVLVRKVEPTSDVSNVLKEGDVIVSFDGVRVGSEGTVPFRSSERIAFRYLISQKFSGDSVELGIIRGGEFMKVQAVLKPRVHLVPYHIEGGQPSYLIVAGLVFTPLSEPLIEEEEDSIGLKLLTKARYSLAKFEGQQIVVLSQVLANEVNIGYEDMSNDQVLKLNGTRIKNIHHLAHLVDSCKGKYLVFEFEDNFLVVLEREAALDASSSILKDYGIPAERSSDLMGAYVDSIEHSEATNQQNFGDSPVSNLEFGSEGLLWA
;
A
#
# COMPACT_ATOMS: atom_id res chain seq x y z
N MET A 1 20.84 -10.07 -12.92
CA MET A 1 20.17 -11.06 -13.80
C MET A 1 19.87 -12.30 -13.01
N ILE A 2 18.69 -12.89 -13.22
CA ILE A 2 18.20 -14.05 -12.44
C ILE A 2 17.91 -15.29 -13.32
N GLY A 3 18.22 -15.25 -14.60
CA GLY A 3 17.93 -16.31 -15.56
C GLY A 3 16.66 -16.08 -16.36
N ASP A 4 16.39 -16.97 -17.32
CA ASP A 4 15.19 -16.98 -18.16
C ASP A 4 14.82 -15.64 -18.82
N GLY A 5 15.84 -14.85 -19.20
CA GLY A 5 15.61 -13.55 -19.81
C GLY A 5 15.04 -12.49 -18.86
N LYS A 6 15.28 -12.62 -17.56
CA LYS A 6 14.72 -11.77 -16.51
C LYS A 6 15.82 -11.01 -15.73
N LEU A 7 15.52 -9.77 -15.38
CA LEU A 7 16.32 -8.91 -14.53
C LEU A 7 15.46 -8.46 -13.33
N LEU A 8 16.11 -8.24 -12.19
CA LEU A 8 15.51 -7.59 -11.03
C LEU A 8 16.12 -6.23 -10.79
N THR A 9 15.29 -5.30 -10.33
CA THR A 9 15.66 -4.00 -9.77
C THR A 9 14.64 -3.60 -8.72
N ASN A 10 14.77 -2.43 -8.11
CA ASN A 10 13.71 -1.88 -7.27
C ASN A 10 12.54 -1.34 -8.10
N ALA A 11 11.33 -1.38 -7.54
CA ALA A 11 10.14 -0.84 -8.17
C ALA A 11 10.26 0.68 -8.35
N HIS A 12 10.75 1.41 -7.32
CA HIS A 12 10.96 2.85 -7.38
C HIS A 12 11.95 3.29 -8.47
N CYS A 13 12.87 2.41 -8.92
CA CYS A 13 13.79 2.71 -10.01
C CYS A 13 13.12 2.78 -11.39
N VAL A 14 11.89 2.24 -11.53
CA VAL A 14 11.17 2.11 -12.81
C VAL A 14 9.73 2.60 -12.74
N GLU A 15 9.38 3.34 -11.70
CA GLU A 15 8.00 3.71 -11.41
C GLU A 15 7.45 4.77 -12.35
N HIS A 16 8.22 5.82 -12.60
CA HIS A 16 7.77 7.00 -13.38
C HIS A 16 8.40 7.06 -14.76
N ASP A 17 9.07 6.01 -15.20
CA ASP A 17 9.81 6.02 -16.44
C ASP A 17 8.93 5.70 -17.66
N THR A 18 8.98 6.57 -18.66
CA THR A 18 8.40 6.29 -19.99
C THR A 18 9.24 5.25 -20.75
N GLN A 19 10.52 5.13 -20.46
CA GLN A 19 11.44 4.18 -21.07
C GLN A 19 12.55 3.76 -20.12
N VAL A 20 12.59 2.49 -19.78
CA VAL A 20 13.68 1.88 -18.99
C VAL A 20 14.78 1.41 -19.91
N LYS A 21 16.03 1.80 -19.62
CA LYS A 21 17.22 1.36 -20.36
C LYS A 21 18.17 0.63 -19.45
N VAL A 22 18.73 -0.46 -19.94
CA VAL A 22 19.73 -1.26 -19.24
C VAL A 22 21.00 -1.37 -20.08
N LYS A 23 22.15 -1.53 -19.42
CA LYS A 23 23.47 -1.62 -20.02
C LYS A 23 24.23 -2.80 -19.41
N LYS A 24 24.99 -3.54 -20.21
CA LYS A 24 25.91 -4.57 -19.70
C LYS A 24 27.21 -3.92 -19.19
N ARG A 25 27.79 -4.52 -18.17
CA ARG A 25 29.12 -4.12 -17.70
C ARG A 25 30.15 -4.26 -18.81
N GLY A 26 30.89 -3.19 -19.06
CA GLY A 26 31.94 -3.16 -20.11
C GLY A 26 31.43 -2.99 -21.54
N ASP A 27 30.14 -2.71 -21.72
CA ASP A 27 29.49 -2.42 -23.00
C ASP A 27 28.78 -1.08 -22.93
N ASP A 28 28.96 -0.21 -23.92
CA ASP A 28 28.30 1.09 -23.99
C ASP A 28 26.92 1.04 -24.64
N THR A 29 26.54 -0.14 -25.14
CA THR A 29 25.23 -0.35 -25.76
C THR A 29 24.10 -0.29 -24.72
N LYS A 30 23.12 0.58 -24.97
CA LYS A 30 21.90 0.71 -24.16
C LYS A 30 20.77 -0.10 -24.79
N TYR A 31 20.21 -1.00 -24.02
CA TYR A 31 19.09 -1.84 -24.42
C TYR A 31 17.81 -1.34 -23.74
N VAL A 32 16.70 -1.31 -24.48
CA VAL A 32 15.38 -1.01 -23.91
C VAL A 32 14.90 -2.24 -23.15
N ALA A 33 14.54 -2.04 -21.88
CA ALA A 33 13.95 -3.06 -21.05
C ALA A 33 12.42 -2.87 -20.96
N LYS A 34 11.71 -3.98 -20.94
CA LYS A 34 10.27 -4.04 -20.70
C LYS A 34 10.04 -4.37 -19.22
N VAL A 35 9.23 -3.60 -18.54
CA VAL A 35 8.76 -3.91 -17.19
C VAL A 35 7.67 -4.98 -17.29
N LEU A 36 7.91 -6.16 -16.70
CA LEU A 36 6.99 -7.29 -16.70
C LEU A 36 6.05 -7.23 -15.48
N ALA A 37 6.57 -6.85 -14.32
CA ALA A 37 5.81 -6.70 -13.09
C ALA A 37 6.49 -5.70 -12.17
N ARG A 38 5.69 -5.02 -11.35
CA ARG A 38 6.12 -4.15 -10.25
C ARG A 38 5.46 -4.63 -8.97
N GLY A 39 6.25 -4.91 -7.95
CA GLY A 39 5.80 -5.19 -6.58
C GLY A 39 6.16 -4.01 -5.71
N VAL A 40 5.28 -3.04 -5.61
CA VAL A 40 5.55 -1.80 -4.90
C VAL A 40 5.69 -2.02 -3.42
N GLU A 41 4.81 -2.84 -2.85
CA GLU A 41 4.87 -3.18 -1.42
C GLU A 41 6.21 -3.80 -1.03
N CYS A 42 6.86 -4.55 -1.91
CA CYS A 42 8.17 -5.15 -1.67
C CYS A 42 9.31 -4.42 -2.37
N ASP A 43 9.02 -3.33 -3.07
CA ASP A 43 9.96 -2.52 -3.83
C ASP A 43 10.84 -3.33 -4.81
N ILE A 44 10.24 -4.29 -5.51
CA ILE A 44 10.89 -5.13 -6.53
C ILE A 44 10.20 -4.96 -7.87
N ALA A 45 10.97 -4.82 -8.95
CA ALA A 45 10.50 -4.87 -10.32
C ALA A 45 11.17 -5.97 -11.12
N LEU A 46 10.39 -6.62 -11.97
CA LEU A 46 10.82 -7.65 -12.91
C LEU A 46 10.88 -7.06 -14.31
N LEU A 47 12.04 -7.15 -14.93
CA LEU A 47 12.30 -6.62 -16.26
C LEU A 47 12.72 -7.73 -17.22
N SER A 48 12.56 -7.48 -18.52
CA SER A 48 13.12 -8.30 -19.60
C SER A 48 13.66 -7.41 -20.72
N VAL A 49 14.58 -7.96 -21.50
CA VAL A 49 15.15 -7.34 -22.70
C VAL A 49 14.92 -8.26 -23.88
N GLU A 50 14.34 -7.75 -24.96
CA GLU A 50 14.01 -8.55 -26.15
C GLU A 50 15.24 -8.94 -26.97
N SER A 51 16.28 -8.10 -26.96
CA SER A 51 17.51 -8.36 -27.72
C SER A 51 18.26 -9.58 -27.16
N LYS A 52 18.52 -10.56 -28.03
CA LYS A 52 19.32 -11.75 -27.66
C LYS A 52 20.76 -11.40 -27.34
N ASP A 53 21.34 -10.39 -28.00
CA ASP A 53 22.72 -9.95 -27.79
C ASP A 53 22.97 -9.48 -26.36
N PHE A 54 21.92 -8.94 -25.71
CA PHE A 54 21.99 -8.57 -24.30
C PHE A 54 22.29 -9.76 -23.40
N TRP A 55 21.78 -10.94 -23.75
CA TRP A 55 21.88 -12.15 -22.93
C TRP A 55 23.13 -12.99 -23.23
N GLU A 56 23.86 -12.70 -24.32
CA GLU A 56 25.09 -13.41 -24.66
C GLU A 56 26.15 -13.21 -23.56
N GLY A 57 26.68 -14.33 -23.06
CA GLY A 57 27.67 -14.32 -21.97
C GLY A 57 27.12 -13.89 -20.60
N ALA A 58 25.81 -13.78 -20.47
CA ALA A 58 25.16 -13.44 -19.21
C ALA A 58 25.06 -14.67 -18.31
N GLU A 59 25.58 -14.57 -17.08
CA GLU A 59 25.44 -15.60 -16.06
C GLU A 59 24.43 -15.14 -15.01
N PRO A 60 23.36 -15.95 -14.71
CA PRO A 60 22.40 -15.63 -13.69
C PRO A 60 23.03 -15.69 -12.29
N LEU A 61 22.62 -14.77 -11.42
CA LEU A 61 23.01 -14.81 -10.03
C LEU A 61 22.33 -15.99 -9.33
N ARG A 62 23.07 -16.65 -8.43
CA ARG A 62 22.55 -17.68 -7.55
C ARG A 62 22.02 -17.05 -6.28
N PHE A 63 20.77 -17.34 -5.92
CA PHE A 63 20.18 -16.90 -4.66
C PHE A 63 20.72 -17.71 -3.49
N GLY A 64 21.25 -16.99 -2.50
CA GLY A 64 21.71 -17.53 -1.22
C GLY A 64 20.60 -17.63 -0.19
N ARG A 65 20.89 -18.29 0.91
CA ARG A 65 20.03 -18.37 2.08
C ARG A 65 20.00 -17.05 2.85
N LEU A 66 18.95 -16.87 3.64
CA LEU A 66 18.88 -15.77 4.59
C LEU A 66 20.12 -15.82 5.53
N PRO A 67 20.93 -14.75 5.60
CA PRO A 67 22.17 -14.73 6.36
C PRO A 67 21.90 -14.75 7.87
N ARG A 68 22.99 -14.90 8.65
CA ARG A 68 22.98 -14.74 10.11
C ARG A 68 23.51 -13.36 10.50
N LEU A 69 23.26 -12.96 11.74
CA LEU A 69 23.89 -11.77 12.30
C LEU A 69 25.41 -11.90 12.22
N GLN A 70 26.10 -10.83 11.88
CA GLN A 70 27.56 -10.72 11.69
C GLN A 70 28.09 -11.45 10.43
N ASP A 71 27.25 -12.08 9.62
CA ASP A 71 27.72 -12.55 8.31
C ASP A 71 28.16 -11.37 7.44
N ALA A 72 29.25 -11.54 6.70
CA ALA A 72 29.75 -10.51 5.81
C ALA A 72 28.81 -10.28 4.62
N VAL A 73 28.68 -9.02 4.24
CA VAL A 73 27.84 -8.58 3.11
C VAL A 73 28.63 -7.65 2.21
N THR A 74 28.59 -7.91 0.91
CA THR A 74 29.13 -7.03 -0.12
C THR A 74 27.99 -6.51 -1.01
N VAL A 75 27.81 -5.19 -1.07
CA VAL A 75 26.81 -4.54 -1.92
C VAL A 75 27.48 -3.98 -3.15
N VAL A 76 26.87 -4.22 -4.31
CA VAL A 76 27.39 -3.80 -5.61
C VAL A 76 26.33 -2.96 -6.32
N GLY A 77 26.76 -1.81 -6.86
CA GLY A 77 25.84 -0.92 -7.59
C GLY A 77 26.59 0.13 -8.42
N TYR A 78 25.82 1.05 -9.00
CA TYR A 78 26.31 2.16 -9.81
C TYR A 78 25.78 3.49 -9.25
N PRO A 79 26.43 4.08 -8.25
CA PRO A 79 25.95 5.31 -7.61
C PRO A 79 25.75 6.44 -8.61
N LEU A 80 24.65 7.20 -8.42
CA LEU A 80 24.30 8.37 -9.24
C LEU A 80 24.14 8.08 -10.74
N GLY A 81 23.84 6.82 -11.12
CA GLY A 81 23.71 6.43 -12.52
C GLY A 81 25.01 6.51 -13.33
N GLY A 82 26.16 6.56 -12.64
CA GLY A 82 27.49 6.58 -13.26
C GLY A 82 27.88 5.25 -13.88
N ASP A 83 28.86 5.28 -14.78
CA ASP A 83 29.40 4.09 -15.46
C ASP A 83 30.43 3.32 -14.60
N THR A 84 30.75 3.86 -13.42
CA THR A 84 31.77 3.27 -12.52
C THR A 84 31.09 2.46 -11.43
N ILE A 85 31.44 1.18 -11.34
CA ILE A 85 30.94 0.27 -10.32
C ILE A 85 31.39 0.69 -8.92
N SER A 86 30.49 0.66 -7.96
CA SER A 86 30.77 0.81 -6.54
C SER A 86 30.60 -0.53 -5.83
N VAL A 87 31.52 -0.83 -4.94
CA VAL A 87 31.48 -2.04 -4.10
C VAL A 87 31.70 -1.60 -2.65
N THR A 88 30.71 -1.86 -1.80
CA THR A 88 30.80 -1.59 -0.37
C THR A 88 30.72 -2.91 0.40
N LYS A 89 31.40 -3.01 1.52
CA LYS A 89 31.42 -4.21 2.37
C LYS A 89 31.10 -3.84 3.82
N GLY A 90 30.35 -4.71 4.48
CA GLY A 90 30.00 -4.61 5.89
C GLY A 90 29.49 -5.95 6.42
N VAL A 91 28.65 -5.94 7.44
CA VAL A 91 28.07 -7.13 8.05
C VAL A 91 26.56 -6.97 8.24
N VAL A 92 25.87 -8.10 8.41
CA VAL A 92 24.47 -8.12 8.80
C VAL A 92 24.35 -7.70 10.25
N SER A 93 23.67 -6.58 10.51
CA SER A 93 23.48 -6.00 11.85
C SER A 93 22.18 -6.46 12.49
N ARG A 94 21.10 -6.66 11.68
CA ARG A 94 19.78 -7.04 12.18
C ARG A 94 18.96 -7.72 11.08
N ILE A 95 18.04 -8.60 11.50
CA ILE A 95 17.03 -9.19 10.61
C ILE A 95 15.68 -9.03 11.32
N GLU A 96 14.77 -8.25 10.73
CA GLU A 96 13.50 -7.91 11.35
C GLU A 96 12.41 -7.67 10.30
N VAL A 97 11.15 -7.66 10.74
CA VAL A 97 10.06 -7.10 9.93
C VAL A 97 10.13 -5.59 10.09
N THR A 98 10.33 -4.90 8.99
CA THR A 98 10.48 -3.44 8.94
C THR A 98 9.55 -2.84 7.89
N SER A 99 9.22 -1.57 8.05
CA SER A 99 8.46 -0.83 7.04
C SER A 99 9.35 -0.49 5.85
N TYR A 100 8.91 -0.84 4.67
CA TYR A 100 9.59 -0.49 3.41
C TYR A 100 9.22 0.94 3.01
N ALA A 101 10.23 1.80 2.83
CA ALA A 101 10.03 3.22 2.63
C ALA A 101 9.13 3.56 1.42
N HIS A 102 9.29 2.82 0.32
CA HIS A 102 8.57 3.09 -0.92
C HIS A 102 7.23 2.36 -1.05
N GLY A 103 6.98 1.32 -0.25
CA GLY A 103 5.75 0.51 -0.37
C GLY A 103 4.85 0.54 0.86
N SER A 104 5.30 1.17 1.94
CA SER A 104 4.61 1.24 3.24
C SER A 104 4.15 -0.11 3.80
N SER A 105 4.75 -1.20 3.30
CA SER A 105 4.49 -2.57 3.76
C SER A 105 5.49 -3.00 4.80
N GLU A 106 5.03 -3.80 5.76
CA GLU A 106 5.89 -4.38 6.80
C GLU A 106 6.33 -5.79 6.38
N LEU A 107 7.53 -5.89 5.83
CA LEU A 107 8.12 -7.14 5.33
C LEU A 107 9.48 -7.41 5.98
N LEU A 108 9.97 -8.64 5.83
CA LEU A 108 11.30 -9.00 6.32
C LEU A 108 12.36 -8.14 5.63
N GLY A 109 13.24 -7.52 6.42
CA GLY A 109 14.39 -6.76 5.95
C GLY A 109 15.68 -7.25 6.60
N ILE A 110 16.78 -7.12 5.88
CA ILE A 110 18.13 -7.31 6.40
C ILE A 110 18.77 -5.94 6.57
N GLN A 111 19.03 -5.55 7.81
CA GLN A 111 19.80 -4.35 8.11
C GLN A 111 21.31 -4.68 8.05
N ILE A 112 22.05 -3.83 7.38
CA ILE A 112 23.51 -3.94 7.21
C ILE A 112 24.21 -2.64 7.59
N ASP A 113 25.45 -2.70 7.96
CA ASP A 113 26.33 -1.56 8.21
C ASP A 113 27.21 -1.18 7.00
N ALA A 114 27.01 -1.85 5.85
CA ALA A 114 27.62 -1.44 4.60
C ALA A 114 26.92 -0.20 4.03
N ALA A 115 27.70 0.76 3.55
CA ALA A 115 27.15 1.98 2.97
C ALA A 115 26.31 1.66 1.72
N ILE A 116 25.03 2.04 1.74
CA ILE A 116 24.17 2.09 0.57
C ILE A 116 24.03 3.57 0.18
N ASN A 117 24.58 3.93 -0.96
CA ASN A 117 24.48 5.28 -1.51
C ASN A 117 23.37 5.34 -2.55
N PRO A 118 22.77 6.52 -2.83
CA PRO A 118 21.85 6.70 -3.96
C PRO A 118 22.45 6.14 -5.26
N GLY A 119 21.71 5.25 -5.93
CA GLY A 119 22.15 4.52 -7.11
C GLY A 119 22.67 3.10 -6.86
N ASN A 120 22.87 2.68 -5.60
CA ASN A 120 23.08 1.26 -5.27
C ASN A 120 21.75 0.50 -5.15
N SER A 121 20.63 1.21 -5.04
CA SER A 121 19.27 0.62 -5.03
C SER A 121 19.05 -0.22 -6.28
N GLY A 122 18.43 -1.40 -6.14
CA GLY A 122 18.24 -2.39 -7.19
C GLY A 122 19.47 -3.27 -7.44
N GLY A 123 20.63 -2.94 -6.85
CA GLY A 123 21.85 -3.74 -6.92
C GLY A 123 21.82 -4.94 -5.97
N PRO A 124 22.59 -6.01 -6.30
CA PRO A 124 22.67 -7.20 -5.47
C PRO A 124 23.53 -7.01 -4.22
N ALA A 125 23.12 -7.66 -3.13
CA ALA A 125 23.94 -7.89 -1.95
C ALA A 125 24.40 -9.35 -1.94
N PHE A 126 25.69 -9.59 -1.71
CA PHE A 126 26.32 -10.91 -1.74
C PHE A 126 26.85 -11.31 -0.37
N ASN A 127 26.82 -12.62 -0.07
CA ASN A 127 27.59 -13.21 1.00
C ASN A 127 29.04 -13.50 0.58
N ASP A 128 29.86 -14.05 1.48
CA ASP A 128 31.26 -14.43 1.18
C ASP A 128 31.39 -15.61 0.20
N ASP A 129 30.35 -16.42 0.01
CA ASP A 129 30.29 -17.50 -0.98
C ASP A 129 29.98 -17.00 -2.40
N GLY A 130 29.70 -15.71 -2.56
CA GLY A 130 29.29 -15.09 -3.83
C GLY A 130 27.81 -15.31 -4.17
N ASP A 131 26.99 -15.80 -3.25
CA ASP A 131 25.57 -15.92 -3.44
C ASP A 131 24.86 -14.59 -3.15
N CYS A 132 23.87 -14.27 -3.97
CA CYS A 132 23.01 -13.10 -3.77
C CYS A 132 22.05 -13.36 -2.61
N ILE A 133 22.15 -12.60 -1.53
CA ILE A 133 21.27 -12.69 -0.36
C ILE A 133 20.09 -11.72 -0.41
N GLY A 134 20.07 -10.81 -1.39
CA GLY A 134 18.97 -9.87 -1.58
C GLY A 134 19.32 -8.68 -2.46
N VAL A 135 18.41 -7.71 -2.47
CA VAL A 135 18.48 -6.48 -3.27
C VAL A 135 18.59 -5.28 -2.35
N ALA A 136 19.61 -4.44 -2.55
CA ALA A 136 19.76 -3.18 -1.81
C ALA A 136 18.63 -2.22 -2.17
N PHE A 137 18.01 -1.54 -1.17
CA PHE A 137 16.83 -0.74 -1.49
C PHE A 137 16.68 0.60 -0.74
N GLN A 138 17.12 0.72 0.49
CA GLN A 138 16.95 1.96 1.25
C GLN A 138 18.06 2.19 2.27
N VAL A 139 18.20 3.46 2.67
CA VAL A 139 19.07 3.89 3.76
C VAL A 139 18.22 4.61 4.80
N TYR A 140 18.35 4.22 6.05
CA TYR A 140 17.82 5.00 7.15
C TYR A 140 18.83 6.11 7.51
N ARG A 141 18.40 7.36 7.42
CA ARG A 141 19.18 8.52 7.84
C ARG A 141 18.41 9.23 8.94
N SER A 142 19.01 9.38 10.10
CA SER A 142 18.54 10.25 11.16
C SER A 142 19.73 11.01 11.72
N ASP A 143 19.49 12.10 12.44
CA ASP A 143 20.55 12.86 13.09
C ASP A 143 21.36 12.02 14.09
N ASP A 144 20.78 10.89 14.55
CA ASP A 144 21.37 10.01 15.56
C ASP A 144 21.93 8.69 14.98
N ALA A 145 21.78 8.41 13.67
CA ALA A 145 22.21 7.14 13.07
C ALA A 145 22.72 7.32 11.64
N GLU A 146 23.98 6.93 11.42
CA GLU A 146 24.64 6.91 10.12
C GLU A 146 24.88 5.47 9.64
N ASN A 147 24.95 5.30 8.31
CA ASN A 147 25.34 4.04 7.66
C ASN A 147 24.41 2.83 7.93
N ILE A 148 23.13 3.04 8.14
CA ILE A 148 22.16 1.96 8.21
C ILE A 148 21.58 1.72 6.82
N GLY A 149 21.99 0.61 6.20
CA GLY A 149 21.46 0.15 4.93
C GLY A 149 20.47 -0.99 5.11
N TYR A 150 19.52 -1.13 4.19
CA TYR A 150 18.58 -2.24 4.18
C TYR A 150 18.63 -2.99 2.85
N VAL A 151 18.50 -4.31 2.96
CA VAL A 151 18.47 -5.25 1.83
C VAL A 151 17.16 -6.01 1.88
N ILE A 152 16.46 -6.06 0.76
CA ILE A 152 15.29 -6.93 0.55
C ILE A 152 15.80 -8.36 0.45
N PRO A 153 15.47 -9.26 1.39
CA PRO A 153 16.02 -10.60 1.39
C PRO A 153 15.49 -11.45 0.23
N THR A 154 16.28 -12.46 -0.15
CA THR A 154 15.89 -13.42 -1.19
C THR A 154 14.56 -14.11 -0.89
N THR A 155 14.15 -14.27 0.36
CA THR A 155 12.83 -14.84 0.73
C THR A 155 11.67 -13.96 0.24
N VAL A 156 11.79 -12.64 0.32
CA VAL A 156 10.80 -11.68 -0.20
C VAL A 156 10.85 -11.66 -1.73
N VAL A 157 12.07 -11.64 -2.31
CA VAL A 157 12.26 -11.68 -3.76
C VAL A 157 11.67 -12.95 -4.36
N SER A 158 11.92 -14.11 -3.75
CA SER A 158 11.38 -15.40 -4.23
C SER A 158 9.85 -15.44 -4.15
N HIS A 159 9.25 -14.89 -3.07
CA HIS A 159 7.81 -14.79 -2.95
C HIS A 159 7.21 -13.94 -4.09
N PHE A 160 7.79 -12.78 -4.40
CA PHE A 160 7.38 -11.94 -5.52
C PHE A 160 7.44 -12.68 -6.86
N LEU A 161 8.55 -13.41 -7.11
CA LEU A 161 8.74 -14.18 -8.34
C LEU A 161 7.74 -15.35 -8.44
N GLU A 162 7.54 -16.10 -7.35
CA GLU A 162 6.58 -17.20 -7.31
C GLU A 162 5.15 -16.72 -7.51
N ASP A 163 4.77 -15.59 -6.92
CA ASP A 163 3.45 -15.00 -7.11
C ASP A 163 3.22 -14.63 -8.59
N TYR A 164 4.21 -13.98 -9.21
CA TYR A 164 4.17 -13.65 -10.64
C TYR A 164 4.08 -14.90 -11.52
N GLU A 165 4.84 -15.95 -11.23
CA GLU A 165 4.85 -17.20 -12.01
C GLU A 165 3.52 -17.97 -11.88
N ARG A 166 2.92 -18.01 -10.68
CA ARG A 166 1.64 -18.67 -10.42
C ARG A 166 0.48 -17.99 -11.14
N ASN A 167 0.47 -16.66 -11.17
CA ASN A 167 -0.70 -15.88 -11.57
C ASN A 167 -0.54 -15.20 -12.94
N GLY A 168 0.65 -15.26 -13.56
CA GLY A 168 0.97 -14.50 -14.78
C GLY A 168 1.05 -12.97 -14.56
N LYS A 169 0.82 -12.53 -13.35
CA LYS A 169 0.93 -11.13 -12.87
C LYS A 169 1.26 -11.14 -11.39
N TYR A 170 1.80 -10.06 -10.89
CA TYR A 170 1.97 -9.88 -9.45
C TYR A 170 0.64 -9.51 -8.79
N CYS A 171 0.28 -10.21 -7.71
CA CYS A 171 -0.99 -10.05 -6.99
C CYS A 171 -0.84 -9.33 -5.64
N GLY A 172 0.37 -9.18 -5.14
CA GLY A 172 0.67 -8.51 -3.88
C GLY A 172 0.80 -9.44 -2.68
N PHE A 173 1.41 -8.90 -1.61
CA PHE A 173 1.50 -9.59 -0.34
C PHE A 173 0.15 -9.61 0.38
N PRO A 174 -0.28 -10.74 0.92
CA PRO A 174 -1.51 -10.82 1.67
C PRO A 174 -1.36 -10.15 3.04
N CYS A 175 -2.48 -9.71 3.58
CA CYS A 175 -2.57 -9.19 4.94
C CYS A 175 -3.71 -9.87 5.71
N LEU A 176 -3.70 -9.75 7.03
CA LEU A 176 -4.78 -10.24 7.87
C LEU A 176 -5.94 -9.22 7.97
N GLY A 177 -5.73 -7.96 7.57
CA GLY A 177 -6.75 -6.93 7.60
C GLY A 177 -7.24 -6.57 9.00
N VAL A 178 -6.33 -6.53 9.99
CA VAL A 178 -6.64 -6.18 11.36
C VAL A 178 -5.66 -5.17 11.95
N LEU A 179 -6.14 -4.29 12.81
CA LEU A 179 -5.30 -3.47 13.67
C LEU A 179 -5.17 -4.16 15.04
N LEU A 180 -3.94 -4.32 15.48
CA LEU A 180 -3.61 -5.09 16.67
C LEU A 180 -3.09 -4.21 17.80
N GLN A 181 -3.24 -4.72 19.03
CA GLN A 181 -2.64 -4.15 20.23
C GLN A 181 -1.92 -5.24 20.99
N LYS A 182 -0.71 -4.94 21.45
CA LYS A 182 0.08 -5.83 22.33
C LYS A 182 -0.63 -6.04 23.66
N LEU A 183 -0.48 -7.24 24.23
CA LEU A 183 -1.08 -7.66 25.50
C LEU A 183 -0.03 -7.79 26.61
N GLU A 184 0.95 -6.92 26.65
CA GLU A 184 2.00 -6.92 27.70
C GLU A 184 1.43 -6.62 29.10
N ASN A 185 0.38 -5.76 29.19
CA ASN A 185 -0.23 -5.36 30.43
C ASN A 185 -1.05 -6.52 31.06
N PRO A 186 -0.72 -6.96 32.30
CA PRO A 186 -1.44 -8.06 32.96
C PRO A 186 -2.93 -7.76 33.25
N ALA A 187 -3.26 -6.51 33.58
CA ALA A 187 -4.64 -6.12 33.87
C ALA A 187 -5.50 -6.18 32.61
N LEU A 188 -4.95 -5.79 31.43
CA LEU A 188 -5.62 -5.92 30.15
C LEU A 188 -5.92 -7.40 29.82
N ARG A 189 -4.93 -8.30 30.00
CA ARG A 189 -5.12 -9.74 29.81
C ARG A 189 -6.20 -10.30 30.76
N ALA A 190 -6.15 -9.91 32.02
CA ALA A 190 -7.16 -10.34 33.00
C ALA A 190 -8.57 -9.86 32.64
N CYS A 191 -8.72 -8.61 32.20
CA CYS A 191 -9.97 -8.02 31.73
C CYS A 191 -10.54 -8.79 30.54
N LEU A 192 -9.68 -9.17 29.58
CA LEU A 192 -10.04 -9.97 28.40
C LEU A 192 -10.14 -11.48 28.68
N LYS A 193 -9.94 -11.90 29.95
CA LYS A 193 -9.94 -13.31 30.37
C LYS A 193 -8.95 -14.19 29.61
N VAL A 194 -7.78 -13.63 29.26
CA VAL A 194 -6.69 -14.36 28.61
C VAL A 194 -5.86 -15.07 29.69
N PRO A 195 -5.79 -16.40 29.71
CA PRO A 195 -5.20 -17.15 30.81
C PRO A 195 -3.67 -17.17 30.79
N SER A 196 -3.04 -16.80 29.69
CA SER A 196 -1.60 -16.92 29.47
C SER A 196 -0.97 -15.57 29.09
N ASN A 197 0.38 -15.53 29.07
CA ASN A 197 1.14 -14.38 28.59
C ASN A 197 1.33 -14.45 27.06
N GLU A 198 0.25 -14.70 26.32
CA GLU A 198 0.25 -14.91 24.88
C GLU A 198 -0.84 -14.10 24.21
N GLY A 199 -0.68 -13.86 22.92
CA GLY A 199 -1.68 -13.27 22.04
C GLY A 199 -1.60 -11.77 21.90
N VAL A 200 -2.33 -11.29 20.90
CA VAL A 200 -2.52 -9.88 20.55
C VAL A 200 -4.00 -9.58 20.39
N LEU A 201 -4.43 -8.42 20.88
CA LEU A 201 -5.82 -7.97 20.81
C LEU A 201 -6.15 -7.46 19.41
N VAL A 202 -7.22 -7.93 18.82
CA VAL A 202 -7.84 -7.36 17.63
C VAL A 202 -8.59 -6.10 18.04
N ARG A 203 -8.02 -4.95 17.72
CA ARG A 203 -8.58 -3.64 18.03
C ARG A 203 -9.57 -3.16 16.99
N LYS A 204 -9.33 -3.53 15.72
CA LYS A 204 -10.19 -3.18 14.59
C LYS A 204 -10.02 -4.21 13.48
N VAL A 205 -11.12 -4.52 12.78
CA VAL A 205 -11.11 -5.38 11.58
C VAL A 205 -11.42 -4.50 10.37
N GLU A 206 -10.64 -4.66 9.30
CA GLU A 206 -10.85 -3.92 8.06
C GLU A 206 -12.10 -4.45 7.34
N PRO A 207 -13.08 -3.60 7.01
CA PRO A 207 -14.33 -4.05 6.40
C PRO A 207 -14.16 -4.75 5.04
N THR A 208 -13.09 -4.42 4.32
CA THR A 208 -12.76 -4.99 3.00
C THR A 208 -12.03 -6.33 3.09
N SER A 209 -11.64 -6.76 4.29
CA SER A 209 -10.94 -8.02 4.50
C SER A 209 -11.92 -9.18 4.70
N ASP A 210 -11.65 -10.34 4.09
CA ASP A 210 -12.44 -11.56 4.29
C ASP A 210 -12.48 -12.02 5.75
N VAL A 211 -11.47 -11.63 6.55
CA VAL A 211 -11.46 -11.97 7.99
C VAL A 211 -12.55 -11.25 8.78
N SER A 212 -13.17 -10.21 8.24
CA SER A 212 -14.31 -9.54 8.87
C SER A 212 -15.52 -10.47 9.11
N ASN A 213 -15.58 -11.57 8.36
CA ASN A 213 -16.62 -12.59 8.54
C ASN A 213 -16.35 -13.51 9.74
N VAL A 214 -15.13 -13.60 10.24
CA VAL A 214 -14.70 -14.59 11.25
C VAL A 214 -14.10 -13.95 12.49
N LEU A 215 -13.38 -12.83 12.37
CA LEU A 215 -12.81 -12.07 13.48
C LEU A 215 -13.72 -10.91 13.89
N LYS A 216 -13.66 -10.57 15.17
CA LYS A 216 -14.36 -9.43 15.77
C LYS A 216 -13.40 -8.56 16.58
N GLU A 217 -13.75 -7.30 16.73
CA GLU A 217 -13.08 -6.43 17.69
C GLU A 217 -13.22 -7.02 19.10
N GLY A 218 -12.13 -7.05 19.85
CA GLY A 218 -12.06 -7.69 21.16
C GLY A 218 -11.55 -9.14 21.15
N ASP A 219 -11.44 -9.79 20.00
CA ASP A 219 -10.78 -11.11 19.89
C ASP A 219 -9.30 -10.99 20.23
N VAL A 220 -8.75 -12.06 20.80
CA VAL A 220 -7.30 -12.17 21.04
C VAL A 220 -6.74 -13.30 20.18
N ILE A 221 -5.87 -12.97 19.23
CA ILE A 221 -5.18 -13.95 18.38
C ILE A 221 -4.04 -14.54 19.19
N VAL A 222 -4.08 -15.84 19.48
CA VAL A 222 -3.07 -16.56 20.25
C VAL A 222 -2.23 -17.53 19.41
N SER A 223 -2.69 -17.89 18.21
CA SER A 223 -1.89 -18.68 17.26
C SER A 223 -2.26 -18.42 15.81
N PHE A 224 -1.28 -18.64 14.92
CA PHE A 224 -1.40 -18.56 13.47
C PHE A 224 -0.83 -19.85 12.87
N ASP A 225 -1.65 -20.66 12.18
CA ASP A 225 -1.30 -21.98 11.66
C ASP A 225 -0.58 -22.87 12.70
N GLY A 226 -1.09 -22.86 13.94
CA GLY A 226 -0.53 -23.62 15.06
C GLY A 226 0.70 -22.99 15.73
N VAL A 227 1.30 -21.94 15.17
CA VAL A 227 2.42 -21.21 15.77
C VAL A 227 1.90 -20.23 16.81
N ARG A 228 2.36 -20.33 18.07
CA ARG A 228 1.91 -19.45 19.16
C ARG A 228 2.42 -18.03 19.01
N VAL A 229 1.52 -17.06 19.20
CA VAL A 229 1.81 -15.63 19.19
C VAL A 229 2.00 -15.13 20.61
N GLY A 230 3.13 -14.52 20.91
CA GLY A 230 3.41 -13.91 22.22
C GLY A 230 2.65 -12.61 22.45
N SER A 231 2.62 -12.13 23.70
CA SER A 231 1.94 -10.89 24.10
C SER A 231 2.49 -9.61 23.44
N GLU A 232 3.71 -9.66 22.92
CA GLU A 232 4.33 -8.60 22.13
C GLU A 232 4.02 -8.71 20.62
N GLY A 233 3.22 -9.69 20.20
CA GLY A 233 2.91 -9.93 18.79
C GLY A 233 4.06 -10.61 18.04
N THR A 234 4.89 -11.38 18.73
CA THR A 234 6.04 -12.07 18.14
C THR A 234 5.86 -13.59 18.13
N VAL A 235 6.57 -14.24 17.21
CA VAL A 235 6.64 -15.69 17.05
C VAL A 235 8.10 -16.17 17.10
N PRO A 236 8.38 -17.45 17.39
CA PRO A 236 9.72 -18.02 17.23
C PRO A 236 10.19 -17.90 15.78
N PHE A 237 11.45 -17.50 15.59
CA PHE A 237 12.03 -17.32 14.27
C PHE A 237 13.24 -18.22 14.02
N ARG A 238 14.26 -18.11 14.85
CA ARG A 238 15.45 -18.96 14.87
C ARG A 238 15.67 -19.46 16.29
N SER A 239 16.68 -20.28 16.52
CA SER A 239 16.90 -21.02 17.77
C SER A 239 16.62 -20.25 19.08
N SER A 240 16.89 -18.95 19.12
CA SER A 240 16.65 -18.07 20.29
C SER A 240 16.09 -16.69 19.91
N GLU A 241 15.69 -16.49 18.66
CA GLU A 241 15.19 -15.22 18.14
C GLU A 241 13.67 -15.26 18.01
N ARG A 242 13.06 -14.10 18.13
CA ARG A 242 11.63 -13.89 17.87
C ARG A 242 11.47 -12.78 16.86
N ILE A 243 10.41 -12.87 16.05
CA ILE A 243 10.08 -11.89 15.01
C ILE A 243 8.60 -11.54 15.09
N ALA A 244 8.20 -10.38 14.57
CA ALA A 244 6.79 -10.02 14.46
C ALA A 244 6.00 -11.11 13.69
N PHE A 245 4.85 -11.51 14.21
CA PHE A 245 4.09 -12.63 13.61
C PHE A 245 3.57 -12.31 12.21
N ARG A 246 3.56 -11.04 11.79
CA ARG A 246 3.32 -10.63 10.39
C ARG A 246 4.26 -11.30 9.40
N TYR A 247 5.45 -11.70 9.84
CA TYR A 247 6.36 -12.53 9.04
C TYR A 247 5.67 -13.81 8.55
N LEU A 248 4.88 -14.50 9.38
CA LEU A 248 4.15 -15.69 8.96
C LEU A 248 3.09 -15.38 7.90
N ILE A 249 2.44 -14.22 7.99
CA ILE A 249 1.45 -13.77 7.02
C ILE A 249 2.14 -13.50 5.67
N SER A 250 3.29 -12.84 5.67
CA SER A 250 4.04 -12.53 4.45
C SER A 250 4.64 -13.74 3.73
N GLN A 251 4.62 -14.93 4.36
CA GLN A 251 5.02 -16.19 3.72
C GLN A 251 3.85 -16.88 2.97
N LYS A 252 2.64 -16.32 3.06
CA LYS A 252 1.45 -16.82 2.39
C LYS A 252 1.20 -16.07 1.09
N PHE A 253 0.34 -16.62 0.26
CA PHE A 253 -0.10 -15.99 -0.99
C PHE A 253 -1.54 -15.49 -0.88
N SER A 254 -1.90 -14.57 -1.76
CA SER A 254 -3.27 -14.11 -1.88
C SER A 254 -4.21 -15.28 -2.17
N GLY A 255 -5.28 -15.41 -1.39
CA GLY A 255 -6.24 -16.51 -1.47
C GLY A 255 -5.91 -17.70 -0.56
N ASP A 256 -4.75 -17.74 0.09
CA ASP A 256 -4.44 -18.81 1.05
C ASP A 256 -5.37 -18.75 2.27
N SER A 257 -5.82 -19.93 2.70
CA SER A 257 -6.57 -20.10 3.95
C SER A 257 -5.62 -20.43 5.09
N VAL A 258 -5.81 -19.77 6.24
CA VAL A 258 -5.02 -19.95 7.46
C VAL A 258 -5.90 -20.23 8.67
N GLU A 259 -5.38 -21.05 9.60
CA GLU A 259 -6.05 -21.31 10.87
C GLU A 259 -5.59 -20.29 11.93
N LEU A 260 -6.52 -19.58 12.52
CA LEU A 260 -6.28 -18.70 13.66
C LEU A 260 -6.82 -19.34 14.93
N GLY A 261 -5.99 -19.50 15.96
CA GLY A 261 -6.46 -19.75 17.33
C GLY A 261 -6.76 -18.41 17.98
N ILE A 262 -7.98 -18.23 18.46
CA ILE A 262 -8.42 -16.99 19.10
C ILE A 262 -9.05 -17.25 20.46
N ILE A 263 -9.03 -16.23 21.32
CA ILE A 263 -9.85 -16.16 22.53
C ILE A 263 -10.90 -15.09 22.33
N ARG A 264 -12.15 -15.49 22.44
CA ARG A 264 -13.34 -14.61 22.36
C ARG A 264 -14.15 -14.74 23.63
N GLY A 265 -14.33 -13.66 24.37
CA GLY A 265 -15.08 -13.68 25.64
C GLY A 265 -14.48 -14.59 26.72
N GLY A 266 -13.21 -14.97 26.61
CA GLY A 266 -12.50 -15.89 27.51
C GLY A 266 -12.50 -17.35 27.03
N GLU A 267 -13.15 -17.67 25.92
CA GLU A 267 -13.21 -19.02 25.34
C GLU A 267 -12.27 -19.13 24.15
N PHE A 268 -11.49 -20.24 24.12
CA PHE A 268 -10.62 -20.55 22.99
C PHE A 268 -11.42 -21.16 21.85
N MET A 269 -11.17 -20.70 20.64
CA MET A 269 -11.70 -21.29 19.41
C MET A 269 -10.73 -21.20 18.25
N LYS A 270 -10.94 -22.02 17.23
CA LYS A 270 -10.21 -21.97 15.97
C LYS A 270 -11.13 -21.46 14.88
N VAL A 271 -10.63 -20.54 14.07
CA VAL A 271 -11.34 -20.00 12.92
C VAL A 271 -10.46 -20.08 11.68
N GLN A 272 -11.08 -20.26 10.52
CA GLN A 272 -10.39 -20.22 9.22
C GLN A 272 -10.54 -18.82 8.62
N ALA A 273 -9.44 -18.25 8.17
CA ALA A 273 -9.40 -16.96 7.54
C ALA A 273 -8.76 -17.05 6.16
N VAL A 274 -9.30 -16.34 5.17
CA VAL A 274 -8.68 -16.20 3.85
C VAL A 274 -7.91 -14.90 3.81
N LEU A 275 -6.67 -14.96 3.34
CA LEU A 275 -5.79 -13.82 3.26
C LEU A 275 -5.90 -13.17 1.88
N LYS A 276 -5.97 -11.84 1.85
CA LYS A 276 -5.97 -11.03 0.62
C LYS A 276 -5.05 -9.81 0.78
N PRO A 277 -4.59 -9.21 -0.31
CA PRO A 277 -3.92 -7.92 -0.26
C PRO A 277 -4.83 -6.85 0.37
N ARG A 278 -4.22 -5.86 0.99
CA ARG A 278 -4.94 -4.77 1.64
C ARG A 278 -5.59 -3.85 0.61
N VAL A 279 -6.83 -3.44 0.87
CA VAL A 279 -7.50 -2.39 0.10
C VAL A 279 -7.23 -1.05 0.77
N HIS A 280 -6.47 -0.19 0.11
CA HIS A 280 -6.18 1.16 0.59
C HIS A 280 -7.25 2.14 0.13
N LEU A 281 -7.75 2.97 1.06
CA LEU A 281 -8.68 4.07 0.74
C LEU A 281 -7.97 5.15 -0.08
N VAL A 282 -6.70 5.40 0.23
CA VAL A 282 -5.79 6.26 -0.51
C VAL A 282 -4.62 5.38 -0.92
N PRO A 283 -4.43 5.14 -2.22
CA PRO A 283 -3.34 4.27 -2.70
C PRO A 283 -1.99 4.95 -2.50
N TYR A 284 -0.99 4.16 -2.11
CA TYR A 284 0.39 4.64 -1.95
C TYR A 284 1.03 5.03 -3.27
N HIS A 285 0.50 4.52 -4.39
CA HIS A 285 0.94 4.87 -5.72
C HIS A 285 -0.04 4.42 -6.82
N ILE A 286 0.15 4.96 -8.01
CA ILE A 286 -0.74 4.77 -9.16
C ILE A 286 -0.18 3.78 -10.19
N GLU A 287 0.75 2.90 -9.79
CA GLU A 287 1.35 1.83 -10.62
C GLU A 287 1.95 2.32 -11.96
N GLY A 288 2.50 3.54 -11.99
CA GLY A 288 3.00 4.18 -13.22
C GLY A 288 1.91 4.52 -14.23
N GLY A 289 0.65 4.45 -13.84
CA GLY A 289 -0.49 4.89 -14.62
C GLY A 289 -0.65 6.41 -14.61
N GLN A 290 -1.48 6.92 -15.50
CA GLN A 290 -1.92 8.31 -15.42
C GLN A 290 -3.00 8.44 -14.36
N PRO A 291 -2.99 9.53 -13.54
CA PRO A 291 -4.07 9.79 -12.60
C PRO A 291 -5.42 9.88 -13.33
N SER A 292 -6.44 9.23 -12.76
CA SER A 292 -7.80 9.42 -13.24
C SER A 292 -8.24 10.84 -12.97
N TYR A 293 -8.95 11.44 -13.92
CA TYR A 293 -9.51 12.78 -13.75
C TYR A 293 -10.87 12.95 -14.43
N LEU A 294 -11.67 13.85 -13.88
CA LEU A 294 -12.96 14.29 -14.42
C LEU A 294 -13.03 15.80 -14.35
N ILE A 295 -13.31 16.46 -15.49
CA ILE A 295 -13.51 17.91 -15.58
C ILE A 295 -15.00 18.17 -15.81
N VAL A 296 -15.61 18.99 -14.95
CA VAL A 296 -17.00 19.41 -15.07
C VAL A 296 -17.04 20.93 -15.07
N ALA A 297 -17.19 21.51 -16.26
CA ALA A 297 -17.21 22.98 -16.46
C ALA A 297 -16.04 23.69 -15.73
N GLY A 298 -14.84 23.15 -15.84
CA GLY A 298 -13.62 23.68 -15.24
C GLY A 298 -13.31 23.16 -13.83
N LEU A 299 -14.24 22.53 -13.13
CA LEU A 299 -13.93 21.83 -11.87
C LEU A 299 -13.18 20.53 -12.18
N VAL A 300 -11.93 20.40 -11.71
CA VAL A 300 -11.08 19.23 -11.97
C VAL A 300 -11.09 18.30 -10.75
N PHE A 301 -11.69 17.13 -10.89
CA PHE A 301 -11.75 16.11 -9.86
C PHE A 301 -10.75 15.01 -10.11
N THR A 302 -10.12 14.49 -9.04
CA THR A 302 -9.18 13.35 -9.09
C THR A 302 -9.30 12.51 -7.81
N PRO A 303 -8.98 11.21 -7.84
CA PRO A 303 -8.81 10.44 -6.62
C PRO A 303 -7.60 10.92 -5.83
N LEU A 304 -7.74 11.02 -4.50
CA LEU A 304 -6.61 11.28 -3.62
C LEU A 304 -5.67 10.08 -3.61
N SER A 305 -4.38 10.32 -3.74
CA SER A 305 -3.30 9.33 -3.67
C SER A 305 -2.11 9.89 -2.88
N GLU A 306 -1.23 9.03 -2.33
CA GLU A 306 -0.03 9.53 -1.63
C GLU A 306 0.86 10.38 -2.53
N PRO A 307 1.12 10.06 -3.83
CA PRO A 307 1.86 10.97 -4.71
C PRO A 307 1.25 12.37 -4.84
N LEU A 308 -0.09 12.48 -4.84
CA LEU A 308 -0.75 13.79 -4.83
C LEU A 308 -0.58 14.50 -3.49
N ILE A 309 -0.62 13.76 -2.39
CA ILE A 309 -0.41 14.31 -1.05
C ILE A 309 1.03 14.82 -0.90
N GLU A 310 2.02 14.08 -1.39
CA GLU A 310 3.44 14.46 -1.34
C GLU A 310 3.72 15.72 -2.18
N GLU A 311 3.11 15.84 -3.37
CA GLU A 311 3.28 17.02 -4.24
C GLU A 311 2.58 18.25 -3.68
N GLU A 312 1.42 18.06 -3.06
CA GLU A 312 0.53 19.15 -2.60
C GLU A 312 0.50 19.28 -1.07
N GLU A 313 1.54 18.83 -0.35
CA GLU A 313 1.57 18.72 1.12
C GLU A 313 1.15 20.02 1.83
N ASP A 314 1.59 21.18 1.33
CA ASP A 314 1.28 22.49 1.90
C ASP A 314 -0.17 22.96 1.67
N SER A 315 -0.84 22.43 0.65
CA SER A 315 -2.20 22.82 0.24
C SER A 315 -3.29 21.89 0.77
N ILE A 316 -2.94 20.67 1.17
CA ILE A 316 -3.90 19.69 1.70
C ILE A 316 -4.16 19.93 3.17
N GLY A 317 -5.43 20.17 3.52
CA GLY A 317 -5.84 20.43 4.91
C GLY A 317 -5.59 19.23 5.85
N LEU A 318 -5.20 19.51 7.10
CA LEU A 318 -4.90 18.51 8.14
C LEU A 318 -6.03 17.47 8.31
N LYS A 319 -7.29 17.87 8.17
CA LYS A 319 -8.47 16.98 8.26
C LYS A 319 -8.44 15.91 7.18
N LEU A 320 -8.13 16.29 5.95
CA LEU A 320 -8.03 15.37 4.81
C LEU A 320 -6.81 14.45 4.96
N LEU A 321 -5.66 14.97 5.38
CA LEU A 321 -4.46 14.17 5.68
C LEU A 321 -4.72 13.13 6.77
N THR A 322 -5.39 13.54 7.87
CA THR A 322 -5.77 12.61 8.94
C THR A 322 -6.70 11.51 8.42
N LYS A 323 -7.65 11.87 7.58
CA LYS A 323 -8.57 10.91 6.95
C LYS A 323 -7.86 9.96 6.01
N ALA A 324 -6.95 10.46 5.18
CA ALA A 324 -6.15 9.65 4.26
C ALA A 324 -5.33 8.59 5.00
N ARG A 325 -4.66 8.98 6.09
CA ARG A 325 -3.74 8.11 6.83
C ARG A 325 -4.41 7.13 7.80
N TYR A 326 -5.60 7.47 8.35
CA TYR A 326 -6.21 6.70 9.45
C TYR A 326 -7.57 6.10 9.14
N SER A 327 -8.20 6.46 8.03
CA SER A 327 -9.48 5.85 7.65
C SER A 327 -9.27 4.58 6.84
N LEU A 328 -10.17 3.62 7.06
CA LEU A 328 -10.20 2.37 6.31
C LEU A 328 -11.23 2.48 5.17
N ALA A 329 -10.94 1.82 4.07
CA ALA A 329 -11.94 1.60 3.03
C ALA A 329 -13.09 0.76 3.59
N LYS A 330 -14.32 1.15 3.29
CA LYS A 330 -15.55 0.44 3.74
C LYS A 330 -15.96 -0.66 2.77
N PHE A 331 -15.55 -0.52 1.51
CA PHE A 331 -15.83 -1.46 0.43
C PHE A 331 -14.71 -1.34 -0.62
N GLU A 332 -14.56 -2.39 -1.42
CA GLU A 332 -13.57 -2.44 -2.50
C GLU A 332 -13.89 -1.38 -3.58
N GLY A 333 -12.85 -0.67 -4.04
CA GLY A 333 -13.00 0.41 -5.02
C GLY A 333 -13.48 1.75 -4.44
N GLN A 334 -13.61 1.88 -3.10
CA GLN A 334 -13.86 3.19 -2.47
C GLN A 334 -12.64 4.10 -2.64
N GLN A 335 -12.90 5.37 -2.99
CA GLN A 335 -11.88 6.40 -3.12
C GLN A 335 -12.29 7.68 -2.39
N ILE A 336 -11.32 8.45 -1.96
CA ILE A 336 -11.51 9.87 -1.63
C ILE A 336 -11.35 10.65 -2.94
N VAL A 337 -12.38 11.36 -3.35
CA VAL A 337 -12.33 12.22 -4.54
C VAL A 337 -12.18 13.66 -4.10
N VAL A 338 -11.20 14.35 -4.67
CA VAL A 338 -10.91 15.77 -4.38
C VAL A 338 -11.10 16.63 -5.61
N LEU A 339 -11.50 17.88 -5.39
CA LEU A 339 -11.39 18.95 -6.37
C LEU A 339 -9.94 19.44 -6.32
N SER A 340 -9.12 19.08 -7.31
CA SER A 340 -7.70 19.43 -7.29
C SER A 340 -7.45 20.87 -7.68
N GLN A 341 -8.23 21.41 -8.61
CA GLN A 341 -8.13 22.80 -9.06
C GLN A 341 -9.39 23.21 -9.83
N VAL A 342 -9.52 24.52 -10.08
CA VAL A 342 -10.58 25.09 -10.92
C VAL A 342 -9.96 25.80 -12.13
N LEU A 343 -10.37 25.40 -13.32
CA LEU A 343 -10.07 26.09 -14.57
C LEU A 343 -11.07 27.23 -14.71
N ALA A 344 -10.64 28.46 -14.45
CA ALA A 344 -11.49 29.63 -14.36
C ALA A 344 -12.31 29.85 -15.64
N ASN A 345 -13.61 30.08 -15.48
CA ASN A 345 -14.55 30.41 -16.55
C ASN A 345 -15.76 31.16 -15.97
N GLU A 346 -16.55 31.82 -16.79
CA GLU A 346 -17.74 32.54 -16.34
C GLU A 346 -18.75 31.65 -15.59
N VAL A 347 -18.82 30.34 -15.90
CA VAL A 347 -19.77 29.42 -15.31
C VAL A 347 -19.37 28.96 -13.89
N ASN A 348 -18.12 29.18 -13.50
CA ASN A 348 -17.59 28.75 -12.19
C ASN A 348 -17.01 29.92 -11.36
N ILE A 349 -17.42 31.14 -11.66
CA ILE A 349 -17.01 32.35 -10.92
C ILE A 349 -17.24 32.20 -9.43
N GLY A 350 -16.20 32.56 -8.67
CA GLY A 350 -16.20 32.53 -7.20
C GLY A 350 -15.74 31.20 -6.60
N TYR A 351 -15.30 30.24 -7.44
CA TYR A 351 -14.72 28.98 -6.99
C TYR A 351 -13.24 28.83 -7.40
N GLU A 352 -12.63 29.86 -7.98
CA GLU A 352 -11.32 29.83 -8.63
C GLU A 352 -10.18 29.42 -7.68
N ASP A 353 -10.31 29.80 -6.41
CA ASP A 353 -9.29 29.55 -5.37
C ASP A 353 -9.47 28.21 -4.66
N MET A 354 -10.47 27.40 -5.04
CA MET A 354 -10.68 26.08 -4.42
C MET A 354 -9.65 25.09 -4.97
N SER A 355 -8.99 24.39 -4.05
CA SER A 355 -8.03 23.32 -4.36
C SER A 355 -7.95 22.27 -3.26
N ASN A 356 -7.76 21.03 -3.66
CA ASN A 356 -7.54 19.89 -2.79
C ASN A 356 -8.61 19.63 -1.72
N ASP A 357 -9.85 20.06 -2.02
CA ASP A 357 -11.02 19.86 -1.15
C ASP A 357 -11.76 18.57 -1.50
N GLN A 358 -12.12 17.78 -0.47
CA GLN A 358 -12.89 16.56 -0.68
C GLN A 358 -14.33 16.86 -1.06
N VAL A 359 -14.77 16.34 -2.22
CA VAL A 359 -16.19 16.30 -2.58
C VAL A 359 -16.85 15.08 -1.96
N LEU A 360 -18.00 15.30 -1.27
CA LEU A 360 -18.71 14.25 -0.54
C LEU A 360 -19.92 13.72 -1.28
N LYS A 361 -20.70 14.64 -1.91
CA LYS A 361 -21.95 14.30 -2.58
C LYS A 361 -22.16 15.13 -3.84
N LEU A 362 -22.93 14.57 -4.77
CA LEU A 362 -23.54 15.28 -5.89
C LEU A 362 -25.06 15.14 -5.82
N ASN A 363 -25.77 16.27 -5.83
CA ASN A 363 -27.25 16.33 -5.71
C ASN A 363 -27.78 15.43 -4.57
N GLY A 364 -27.13 15.48 -3.39
CA GLY A 364 -27.50 14.69 -2.20
C GLY A 364 -27.02 13.23 -2.22
N THR A 365 -26.56 12.70 -3.37
CA THR A 365 -26.04 11.31 -3.48
C THR A 365 -24.58 11.25 -3.08
N ARG A 366 -24.23 10.38 -2.12
CA ARG A 366 -22.86 10.20 -1.64
C ARG A 366 -21.98 9.58 -2.72
N ILE A 367 -20.82 10.21 -2.97
CA ILE A 367 -19.84 9.76 -3.96
C ILE A 367 -19.06 8.56 -3.38
N LYS A 368 -18.93 7.49 -4.17
CA LYS A 368 -18.20 6.27 -3.83
C LYS A 368 -16.75 6.31 -4.33
N ASN A 369 -16.57 6.77 -5.55
CA ASN A 369 -15.29 6.93 -6.25
C ASN A 369 -15.47 7.90 -7.42
N ILE A 370 -14.40 8.17 -8.17
CA ILE A 370 -14.45 9.11 -9.30
C ILE A 370 -15.34 8.61 -10.44
N HIS A 371 -15.37 7.29 -10.70
CA HIS A 371 -16.24 6.70 -11.73
C HIS A 371 -17.73 6.87 -11.38
N HIS A 372 -18.08 6.70 -10.10
CA HIS A 372 -19.42 6.99 -9.62
C HIS A 372 -19.77 8.48 -9.76
N LEU A 373 -18.81 9.39 -9.47
CA LEU A 373 -19.01 10.82 -9.68
C LEU A 373 -19.29 11.14 -11.16
N ALA A 374 -18.50 10.58 -12.09
CA ALA A 374 -18.72 10.73 -13.53
C ALA A 374 -20.12 10.24 -13.94
N HIS A 375 -20.53 9.05 -13.45
CA HIS A 375 -21.86 8.52 -13.70
C HIS A 375 -22.99 9.42 -13.17
N LEU A 376 -22.84 9.97 -11.98
CA LEU A 376 -23.81 10.87 -11.39
C LEU A 376 -23.94 12.19 -12.19
N VAL A 377 -22.83 12.71 -12.70
CA VAL A 377 -22.83 13.90 -13.58
C VAL A 377 -23.57 13.58 -14.88
N ASP A 378 -23.21 12.47 -15.55
CA ASP A 378 -23.78 12.07 -16.85
C ASP A 378 -25.28 11.76 -16.75
N SER A 379 -25.73 11.16 -15.65
CA SER A 379 -27.13 10.77 -15.42
C SER A 379 -28.00 11.89 -14.88
N CYS A 380 -27.41 13.03 -14.51
CA CYS A 380 -28.17 14.15 -13.93
C CYS A 380 -29.14 14.76 -14.95
N LYS A 381 -30.42 14.87 -14.58
CA LYS A 381 -31.48 15.52 -15.35
C LYS A 381 -31.95 16.83 -14.70
N GLY A 382 -31.43 17.14 -13.53
CA GLY A 382 -31.77 18.36 -12.80
C GLY A 382 -31.25 19.63 -13.50
N LYS A 383 -31.78 20.77 -13.09
CA LYS A 383 -31.32 22.08 -13.56
C LYS A 383 -29.91 22.39 -13.06
N TYR A 384 -29.56 21.92 -11.86
CA TYR A 384 -28.31 22.23 -11.20
C TYR A 384 -27.49 20.96 -10.89
N LEU A 385 -26.17 21.09 -10.96
CA LEU A 385 -25.19 20.18 -10.37
C LEU A 385 -24.77 20.79 -9.04
N VAL A 386 -25.14 20.17 -7.93
CA VAL A 386 -24.86 20.64 -6.57
C VAL A 386 -23.84 19.71 -5.96
N PHE A 387 -22.59 20.16 -5.88
CA PHE A 387 -21.51 19.44 -5.22
C PHE A 387 -21.44 19.89 -3.76
N GLU A 388 -21.50 18.91 -2.85
CA GLU A 388 -21.36 19.12 -1.40
C GLU A 388 -19.95 18.70 -0.96
N PHE A 389 -19.20 19.63 -0.38
CA PHE A 389 -17.86 19.42 0.16
C PHE A 389 -17.88 19.26 1.67
N GLU A 390 -16.69 19.14 2.27
CA GLU A 390 -16.56 19.17 3.74
C GLU A 390 -17.14 20.48 4.30
N ASP A 391 -17.53 20.44 5.58
CA ASP A 391 -18.09 21.59 6.33
C ASP A 391 -19.33 22.25 5.66
N ASN A 392 -20.05 21.44 4.85
CA ASN A 392 -21.26 21.85 4.11
C ASN A 392 -21.01 22.96 3.08
N PHE A 393 -19.79 23.11 2.59
CA PHE A 393 -19.52 24.02 1.50
C PHE A 393 -20.16 23.51 0.21
N LEU A 394 -20.79 24.42 -0.56
CA LEU A 394 -21.53 24.07 -1.77
C LEU A 394 -20.91 24.73 -3.00
N VAL A 395 -20.70 23.93 -4.03
CA VAL A 395 -20.40 24.39 -5.40
C VAL A 395 -21.59 24.04 -6.27
N VAL A 396 -22.18 25.04 -6.93
CA VAL A 396 -23.39 24.87 -7.74
C VAL A 396 -23.13 25.35 -9.14
N LEU A 397 -23.37 24.49 -10.11
CA LEU A 397 -23.32 24.83 -11.53
C LEU A 397 -24.71 24.67 -12.16
N GLU A 398 -25.07 25.57 -13.05
CA GLU A 398 -26.25 25.36 -13.92
C GLU A 398 -25.86 24.34 -15.00
N ARG A 399 -26.56 23.20 -15.05
CA ARG A 399 -26.17 22.04 -15.87
C ARG A 399 -26.04 22.35 -17.36
N GLU A 400 -26.98 23.10 -17.92
CA GLU A 400 -26.94 23.47 -19.36
C GLU A 400 -25.78 24.38 -19.65
N ALA A 401 -25.59 25.43 -18.86
CA ALA A 401 -24.45 26.35 -19.00
C ALA A 401 -23.11 25.62 -18.82
N ALA A 402 -23.03 24.68 -17.90
CA ALA A 402 -21.84 23.85 -17.67
C ALA A 402 -21.49 22.99 -18.90
N LEU A 403 -22.49 22.37 -19.52
CA LEU A 403 -22.32 21.59 -20.76
C LEU A 403 -21.88 22.46 -21.93
N ASP A 404 -22.49 23.63 -22.12
CA ASP A 404 -22.17 24.54 -23.21
C ASP A 404 -20.76 25.10 -23.09
N ALA A 405 -20.29 25.38 -21.86
CA ALA A 405 -18.96 25.93 -21.60
C ALA A 405 -17.83 24.89 -21.73
N SER A 406 -18.13 23.60 -21.61
CA SER A 406 -17.11 22.54 -21.50
C SER A 406 -16.10 22.55 -22.66
N SER A 407 -16.57 22.59 -23.90
CA SER A 407 -15.69 22.59 -25.09
C SER A 407 -14.78 23.81 -25.16
N SER A 408 -15.26 25.01 -24.76
CA SER A 408 -14.45 26.23 -24.75
C SER A 408 -13.38 26.17 -23.67
N ILE A 409 -13.72 25.70 -22.47
CA ILE A 409 -12.79 25.52 -21.36
C ILE A 409 -11.65 24.59 -21.76
N LEU A 410 -11.97 23.41 -22.28
CA LEU A 410 -10.95 22.44 -22.70
C LEU A 410 -10.02 23.03 -23.77
N LYS A 411 -10.56 23.76 -24.71
CA LYS A 411 -9.78 24.43 -25.78
C LYS A 411 -8.87 25.52 -25.23
N ASP A 412 -9.39 26.37 -24.34
CA ASP A 412 -8.65 27.50 -23.78
C ASP A 412 -7.49 27.06 -22.90
N TYR A 413 -7.64 25.93 -22.21
CA TYR A 413 -6.60 25.32 -21.37
C TYR A 413 -5.77 24.25 -22.09
N GLY A 414 -6.05 23.95 -23.38
CA GLY A 414 -5.29 22.97 -24.18
C GLY A 414 -5.46 21.53 -23.71
N ILE A 415 -6.61 21.18 -23.11
CA ILE A 415 -6.89 19.88 -22.56
C ILE A 415 -7.59 19.00 -23.60
N PRO A 416 -7.13 17.76 -23.86
CA PRO A 416 -7.65 16.94 -24.96
C PRO A 416 -9.01 16.29 -24.69
N ALA A 417 -9.38 16.07 -23.41
CA ALA A 417 -10.61 15.37 -23.03
C ALA A 417 -11.10 15.80 -21.64
N GLU A 418 -12.42 15.71 -21.42
CA GLU A 418 -13.04 16.01 -20.10
C GLU A 418 -12.72 14.99 -19.02
N ARG A 419 -12.31 13.80 -19.40
CA ARG A 419 -12.02 12.72 -18.47
C ARG A 419 -10.93 11.78 -18.98
N SER A 420 -10.27 11.11 -18.07
CA SER A 420 -9.32 10.06 -18.37
C SER A 420 -9.98 8.85 -19.04
N SER A 421 -9.19 8.07 -19.79
CA SER A 421 -9.68 6.97 -20.60
C SER A 421 -10.37 5.85 -19.80
N ASP A 422 -9.96 5.63 -18.55
CA ASP A 422 -10.56 4.67 -17.62
C ASP A 422 -12.00 5.02 -17.24
N LEU A 423 -12.38 6.29 -17.28
CA LEU A 423 -13.74 6.78 -17.00
C LEU A 423 -14.67 6.79 -18.21
N MET A 424 -14.22 6.33 -19.38
CA MET A 424 -15.03 6.27 -20.61
C MET A 424 -15.98 5.08 -20.65
N GLY A 425 -15.75 4.06 -19.80
CA GLY A 425 -16.59 2.88 -19.71
C GLY A 425 -17.89 3.11 -18.93
N ALA A 426 -18.88 2.23 -19.12
CA ALA A 426 -20.10 2.29 -18.31
C ALA A 426 -19.76 2.00 -16.83
N TYR A 427 -20.32 2.81 -15.94
CA TYR A 427 -20.22 2.56 -14.49
C TYR A 427 -20.96 1.28 -14.12
N VAL A 428 -20.27 0.39 -13.39
CA VAL A 428 -20.86 -0.80 -12.80
C VAL A 428 -20.79 -0.65 -11.28
N ASP A 429 -21.93 -0.67 -10.61
CA ASP A 429 -21.97 -0.62 -9.15
C ASP A 429 -21.62 -2.00 -8.58
N SER A 430 -20.37 -2.17 -8.18
CA SER A 430 -19.86 -3.41 -7.59
C SER A 430 -20.40 -3.71 -6.19
N ILE A 431 -21.16 -2.78 -5.58
CA ILE A 431 -21.60 -2.85 -4.17
C ILE A 431 -22.95 -3.54 -4.02
N GLU A 432 -23.81 -3.56 -5.04
CA GLU A 432 -25.13 -4.20 -4.94
C GLU A 432 -25.08 -5.71 -4.60
N HIS A 433 -23.93 -6.36 -4.79
CA HIS A 433 -23.74 -7.78 -4.44
C HIS A 433 -23.26 -8.01 -3.00
N SER A 434 -22.72 -7.01 -2.30
CA SER A 434 -22.21 -7.17 -0.93
C SER A 434 -23.18 -6.74 0.17
N GLU A 435 -24.12 -5.83 -0.09
CA GLU A 435 -25.10 -5.36 0.91
C GLU A 435 -26.20 -6.38 1.21
N ALA A 436 -26.53 -7.26 0.28
CA ALA A 436 -27.53 -8.32 0.49
C ALA A 436 -27.08 -9.36 1.54
N THR A 437 -25.79 -9.48 1.83
CA THR A 437 -25.23 -10.44 2.78
C THR A 437 -24.99 -9.84 4.18
N ASN A 438 -24.91 -8.52 4.32
CA ASN A 438 -24.50 -7.86 5.58
C ASN A 438 -25.64 -7.29 6.44
N GLN A 439 -26.89 -7.35 6.03
CA GLN A 439 -28.01 -6.83 6.85
C GLN A 439 -28.43 -7.75 8.01
N GLN A 440 -27.82 -8.91 8.21
CA GLN A 440 -28.19 -9.84 9.29
C GLN A 440 -27.28 -9.85 10.52
N ASN A 441 -26.21 -9.06 10.61
CA ASN A 441 -25.22 -9.19 11.69
C ASN A 441 -24.82 -7.89 12.41
N PHE A 442 -25.71 -6.95 12.64
CA PHE A 442 -25.50 -5.93 13.66
C PHE A 442 -26.14 -6.38 15.00
N GLY A 443 -25.49 -7.34 15.64
CA GLY A 443 -25.71 -7.68 17.04
C GLY A 443 -24.57 -7.12 17.87
N ASP A 444 -24.94 -6.54 19.01
CA ASP A 444 -24.14 -5.84 20.02
C ASP A 444 -22.66 -6.24 20.12
N SER A 445 -21.77 -5.25 19.95
CA SER A 445 -20.34 -5.38 20.24
C SER A 445 -20.13 -5.70 21.73
N PRO A 446 -19.30 -6.69 22.09
CA PRO A 446 -19.03 -7.03 23.49
C PRO A 446 -18.34 -5.90 24.29
N VAL A 447 -17.82 -4.89 23.63
CA VAL A 447 -17.18 -3.72 24.26
C VAL A 447 -18.20 -2.69 24.75
N SER A 448 -19.43 -2.70 24.23
CA SER A 448 -20.52 -1.79 24.68
C SER A 448 -21.09 -2.18 26.06
N ASN A 449 -20.76 -3.35 26.59
CA ASN A 449 -21.24 -3.83 27.90
C ASN A 449 -20.20 -3.69 29.04
N LEU A 450 -19.13 -2.90 28.86
CA LEU A 450 -18.31 -2.44 29.96
C LEU A 450 -19.05 -1.24 30.62
N GLU A 451 -19.96 -1.55 31.52
CA GLU A 451 -20.52 -0.55 32.45
C GLU A 451 -19.37 0.05 33.27
N PHE A 452 -18.94 1.23 32.91
CA PHE A 452 -18.19 2.11 33.82
C PHE A 452 -19.18 2.57 34.89
N GLY A 453 -19.09 1.98 36.06
CA GLY A 453 -19.87 2.42 37.21
C GLY A 453 -19.74 3.92 37.40
N SER A 454 -20.87 4.61 37.28
CA SER A 454 -21.02 6.05 37.56
C SER A 454 -21.00 6.23 39.07
N GLU A 455 -19.85 6.22 39.69
CA GLU A 455 -19.69 6.84 41.02
C GLU A 455 -19.16 8.27 40.83
N GLY A 456 -20.02 9.19 41.19
CA GLY A 456 -19.79 10.60 41.01
C GLY A 456 -18.57 11.12 41.78
N LEU A 457 -17.72 11.86 41.12
CA LEU A 457 -16.79 12.79 41.71
C LEU A 457 -17.36 14.20 41.59
N LEU A 458 -17.98 14.65 42.71
CA LEU A 458 -18.22 16.06 43.01
C LEU A 458 -16.90 16.78 43.11
N TRP A 459 -16.72 17.83 42.36
CA TRP A 459 -15.63 18.80 42.52
C TRP A 459 -15.92 19.74 43.69
N ALA A 460 -15.02 19.83 44.62
CA ALA A 460 -14.82 20.98 45.49
C ALA A 460 -13.48 21.64 45.16
#